data_479c7a7e046182467ff3df8948309b37
#
_entry.id   479c7a7e046182467ff3df8948309b37
#
_cell.length_a   1.000
_cell.length_b   1.000
_cell.length_c   1.000
_cell.angle_alpha   90.00
_cell.angle_beta   90.00
_cell.angle_gamma   90.00
#
_symmetry.space_group_name_H-M   'P 1'
#
loop_
_entity.id
_entity.type
_entity.pdbx_description
1 polymer ?
#
loop_
_entity_poly.entity_id
_entity_poly.type
_entity_poly.pdbx_seq_one_letter_code
_entity_poly.pdbx_strand_id
1 'polypeptide(L)'
;MKIILNQDVPNLGEIGDVKDVAPGYARNYLLPRGLASVYNTKTVALFAKKKNEIDAIKEAKRLSSTSLKEKLEAEEISIAMPAGANGKLYGAVNNAMVADELLKKGIEIDRKKIEVPGRAIKSVGNYKVIVRLYEKEEAVVKLSITGQEVKAEKTEDSDQPKKQRVRRVRAEAAEPVTDEEQAAAFEAAINAGQM
;
A
#
# COMPACT_ATOMS: atom_id res chain seq x y z
N MET A 1 2.16 -29.65 -5.83
CA MET A 1 1.27 -29.89 -6.98
C MET A 1 1.75 -29.03 -8.14
N LYS A 2 2.06 -29.65 -9.28
CA LYS A 2 2.54 -28.91 -10.45
C LYS A 2 1.38 -28.25 -11.19
N ILE A 3 1.53 -26.98 -11.50
CA ILE A 3 0.55 -26.15 -12.21
C ILE A 3 1.24 -25.33 -13.30
N ILE A 4 0.45 -24.87 -14.29
CA ILE A 4 0.88 -23.91 -15.30
C ILE A 4 0.08 -22.63 -15.06
N LEU A 5 0.74 -21.48 -15.05
CA LEU A 5 0.09 -20.19 -14.89
C LEU A 5 -0.59 -19.73 -16.18
N ASN A 6 -1.88 -19.37 -16.09
CA ASN A 6 -2.65 -18.80 -17.20
C ASN A 6 -2.53 -17.27 -17.25
N GLN A 7 -2.17 -16.66 -16.12
CA GLN A 7 -2.02 -15.23 -15.93
C GLN A 7 -0.85 -14.95 -14.98
N ASP A 8 -0.37 -13.72 -14.95
CA ASP A 8 0.67 -13.30 -14.02
C ASP A 8 0.14 -13.31 -12.58
N VAL A 9 0.84 -13.99 -11.71
CA VAL A 9 0.50 -14.05 -10.28
C VAL A 9 1.65 -13.46 -9.47
N PRO A 10 1.41 -12.37 -8.70
CA PRO A 10 2.44 -11.76 -7.87
C PRO A 10 3.09 -12.77 -6.94
N ASN A 11 4.41 -12.72 -6.82
CA ASN A 11 5.26 -13.61 -6.01
C ASN A 11 5.28 -15.09 -6.44
N LEU A 12 4.62 -15.47 -7.53
CA LEU A 12 4.62 -16.85 -8.02
C LEU A 12 5.31 -16.95 -9.39
N GLY A 13 4.90 -16.14 -10.35
CA GLY A 13 5.47 -16.17 -11.70
C GLY A 13 4.54 -15.58 -12.75
N GLU A 14 4.92 -15.76 -14.01
CA GLU A 14 4.26 -15.21 -15.18
C GLU A 14 3.45 -16.25 -15.96
N ILE A 15 2.70 -15.74 -16.91
CA ILE A 15 1.93 -16.60 -17.84
C ILE A 15 2.83 -17.62 -18.51
N GLY A 16 2.41 -18.88 -18.52
CA GLY A 16 3.12 -20.00 -19.12
C GLY A 16 4.16 -20.66 -18.20
N ASP A 17 4.46 -20.10 -17.03
CA ASP A 17 5.40 -20.69 -16.08
C ASP A 17 4.83 -21.95 -15.43
N VAL A 18 5.70 -22.97 -15.30
CA VAL A 18 5.39 -24.19 -14.57
C VAL A 18 5.96 -24.06 -13.16
N LYS A 19 5.10 -24.12 -12.15
CA LYS A 19 5.49 -24.00 -10.75
C LYS A 19 4.95 -25.16 -9.92
N ASP A 20 5.68 -25.49 -8.88
CA ASP A 20 5.22 -26.44 -7.86
C ASP A 20 4.72 -25.67 -6.63
N VAL A 21 3.46 -25.89 -6.29
CA VAL A 21 2.76 -25.16 -5.22
C VAL A 21 2.08 -26.14 -4.26
N ALA A 22 1.78 -25.65 -3.05
CA ALA A 22 1.00 -26.39 -2.08
C ALA A 22 -0.38 -26.77 -2.65
N PRO A 23 -0.85 -28.02 -2.47
CA PRO A 23 -2.12 -28.47 -3.06
C PRO A 23 -3.33 -27.64 -2.63
N GLY A 24 -3.36 -27.16 -1.38
CA GLY A 24 -4.42 -26.29 -0.86
C GLY A 24 -4.47 -24.94 -1.56
N TYR A 25 -3.33 -24.31 -1.77
CA TYR A 25 -3.25 -23.04 -2.49
C TYR A 25 -3.69 -23.17 -3.94
N ALA A 26 -3.26 -24.24 -4.61
CA ALA A 26 -3.71 -24.49 -5.97
C ALA A 26 -5.23 -24.68 -6.06
N ARG A 27 -5.81 -25.58 -5.24
CA ARG A 27 -7.24 -25.93 -5.32
C ARG A 27 -8.18 -24.84 -4.83
N ASN A 28 -7.79 -24.09 -3.79
CA ASN A 28 -8.69 -23.11 -3.16
C ASN A 28 -8.56 -21.70 -3.74
N TYR A 29 -7.42 -21.37 -4.35
CA TYR A 29 -7.17 -20.02 -4.83
C TYR A 29 -6.91 -19.95 -6.34
N LEU A 30 -5.90 -20.70 -6.85
CA LEU A 30 -5.44 -20.53 -8.21
C LEU A 30 -6.40 -21.10 -9.25
N LEU A 31 -6.86 -22.34 -9.04
CA LEU A 31 -7.76 -23.04 -9.98
C LEU A 31 -9.15 -22.41 -10.06
N PRO A 32 -9.85 -22.09 -8.93
CA PRO A 32 -11.19 -21.50 -8.99
C PRO A 32 -11.21 -20.11 -9.64
N ARG A 33 -10.12 -19.37 -9.56
CA ARG A 33 -9.97 -18.05 -10.19
C ARG A 33 -9.46 -18.10 -11.64
N GLY A 34 -9.19 -19.30 -12.16
CA GLY A 34 -8.64 -19.45 -13.50
C GLY A 34 -7.21 -18.94 -13.69
N LEU A 35 -6.52 -18.59 -12.58
CA LEU A 35 -5.14 -18.06 -12.61
C LEU A 35 -4.12 -19.10 -13.03
N ALA A 36 -4.41 -20.38 -12.80
CA ALA A 36 -3.57 -21.48 -13.18
C ALA A 36 -4.38 -22.69 -13.66
N SER A 37 -3.72 -23.59 -14.36
CA SER A 37 -4.24 -24.89 -14.79
C SER A 37 -3.39 -26.03 -14.26
N VAL A 38 -3.99 -27.17 -14.02
CA VAL A 38 -3.24 -28.37 -13.58
C VAL A 38 -2.28 -28.79 -14.69
N TYR A 39 -1.03 -29.11 -14.31
CA TYR A 39 -0.04 -29.61 -15.24
C TYR A 39 -0.42 -31.00 -15.76
N ASN A 40 -0.90 -31.08 -16.98
CA ASN A 40 -1.24 -32.29 -17.71
C ASN A 40 -0.67 -32.23 -19.12
N THR A 41 -0.51 -33.38 -19.78
CA THR A 41 -0.05 -33.46 -21.17
C THR A 41 -0.90 -32.61 -22.14
N LYS A 42 -2.23 -32.57 -21.91
CA LYS A 42 -3.15 -31.76 -22.69
C LYS A 42 -2.92 -30.25 -22.50
N THR A 43 -2.76 -29.80 -21.26
CA THR A 43 -2.50 -28.39 -20.94
C THR A 43 -1.14 -27.96 -21.47
N VAL A 44 -0.10 -28.76 -21.31
CA VAL A 44 1.23 -28.49 -21.88
C VAL A 44 1.17 -28.33 -23.39
N ALA A 45 0.45 -29.19 -24.11
CA ALA A 45 0.29 -29.08 -25.56
C ALA A 45 -0.45 -27.80 -25.99
N LEU A 46 -1.45 -27.35 -25.20
CA LEU A 46 -2.13 -26.07 -25.44
C LEU A 46 -1.20 -24.88 -25.24
N PHE A 47 -0.41 -24.88 -24.17
CA PHE A 47 0.57 -23.82 -23.91
C PHE A 47 1.71 -23.82 -24.93
N ALA A 48 2.14 -25.01 -25.40
CA ALA A 48 3.14 -25.10 -26.46
C ALA A 48 2.65 -24.43 -27.77
N LYS A 49 1.36 -24.55 -28.10
CA LYS A 49 0.78 -23.85 -29.27
C LYS A 49 0.72 -22.32 -29.06
N LYS A 50 0.50 -21.86 -27.84
CA LYS A 50 0.43 -20.43 -27.48
C LYS A 50 1.78 -19.82 -27.11
N LYS A 51 2.86 -20.59 -27.19
CA LYS A 51 4.19 -20.14 -26.76
C LYS A 51 4.60 -18.84 -27.44
N ASN A 52 4.41 -18.73 -28.74
CA ASN A 52 4.79 -17.52 -29.49
C ASN A 52 4.02 -16.28 -29.02
N GLU A 53 2.73 -16.43 -28.70
CA GLU A 53 1.89 -15.35 -28.17
C GLU A 53 2.37 -14.93 -26.77
N ILE A 54 2.71 -15.91 -25.93
CA ILE A 54 3.23 -15.68 -24.57
C ILE A 54 4.59 -14.97 -24.63
N ASP A 55 5.47 -15.42 -25.50
CA ASP A 55 6.80 -14.82 -25.67
C ASP A 55 6.67 -13.37 -26.18
N ALA A 56 5.78 -13.10 -27.14
CA ALA A 56 5.49 -11.75 -27.62
C ALA A 56 4.95 -10.83 -26.50
N ILE A 57 4.07 -11.33 -25.64
CA ILE A 57 3.57 -10.56 -24.49
C ILE A 57 4.71 -10.24 -23.49
N LYS A 58 5.59 -11.21 -23.23
CA LYS A 58 6.74 -11.01 -22.34
C LYS A 58 7.73 -9.98 -22.92
N GLU A 59 7.99 -10.04 -24.21
CA GLU A 59 8.84 -9.06 -24.89
C GLU A 59 8.23 -7.66 -24.88
N ALA A 60 6.93 -7.53 -25.14
CA ALA A 60 6.23 -6.24 -25.06
C ALA A 60 6.32 -5.64 -23.65
N LYS A 61 6.19 -6.46 -22.60
CA LYS A 61 6.36 -6.02 -21.20
C LYS A 61 7.80 -5.58 -20.89
N ARG A 62 8.81 -6.28 -21.42
CA ARG A 62 10.20 -5.90 -21.27
C ARG A 62 10.50 -4.56 -21.95
N LEU A 63 10.04 -4.37 -23.17
CA LEU A 63 10.21 -3.11 -23.90
C LEU A 63 9.54 -1.94 -23.17
N SER A 64 8.33 -2.14 -22.65
CA SER A 64 7.64 -1.12 -21.86
C SER A 64 8.38 -0.81 -20.56
N SER A 65 8.94 -1.80 -19.86
CA SER A 65 9.71 -1.58 -18.64
C SER A 65 11.03 -0.84 -18.90
N THR A 66 11.72 -1.16 -20.00
CA THR A 66 12.96 -0.47 -20.38
C THR A 66 12.68 1.00 -20.71
N SER A 67 11.62 1.30 -21.45
CA SER A 67 11.21 2.69 -21.74
C SER A 67 10.80 3.46 -20.48
N LEU A 68 10.12 2.81 -19.53
CA LEU A 68 9.81 3.39 -18.22
C LEU A 68 11.06 3.65 -17.39
N LYS A 69 12.02 2.74 -17.43
CA LYS A 69 13.29 2.90 -16.72
C LYS A 69 14.05 4.15 -17.21
N GLU A 70 14.19 4.32 -18.52
CA GLU A 70 14.82 5.50 -19.10
C GLU A 70 14.14 6.80 -18.68
N LYS A 71 12.79 6.83 -18.67
CA LYS A 71 12.03 7.99 -18.19
C LYS A 71 12.27 8.27 -16.72
N LEU A 72 12.29 7.23 -15.88
CA LEU A 72 12.51 7.36 -14.44
C LEU A 72 13.92 7.83 -14.09
N GLU A 73 14.94 7.38 -14.83
CA GLU A 73 16.33 7.78 -14.61
C GLU A 73 16.61 9.21 -15.10
N ALA A 74 15.88 9.64 -16.13
CA ALA A 74 16.00 11.00 -16.67
C ALA A 74 15.31 12.06 -15.78
N GLU A 75 14.33 11.66 -14.97
CA GLU A 75 13.56 12.59 -14.15
C GLU A 75 14.08 12.70 -12.71
N GLU A 76 14.15 13.93 -12.24
CA GLU A 76 14.39 14.25 -10.83
C GLU A 76 13.07 14.62 -10.15
N ILE A 77 12.79 14.01 -9.01
CA ILE A 77 11.59 14.28 -8.20
C ILE A 77 11.97 15.27 -7.11
N SER A 78 11.28 16.42 -7.06
CA SER A 78 11.42 17.39 -5.99
C SER A 78 10.17 17.36 -5.11
N ILE A 79 10.32 17.06 -3.82
CA ILE A 79 9.23 17.12 -2.84
C ILE A 79 9.50 18.26 -1.87
N ALA A 80 8.57 19.21 -1.80
CA ALA A 80 8.60 20.29 -0.84
C ALA A 80 7.79 19.91 0.40
N MET A 81 8.42 19.89 1.56
CA MET A 81 7.76 19.59 2.83
C MET A 81 8.16 20.55 3.95
N PRO A 82 7.27 20.81 4.91
CA PRO A 82 7.59 21.63 6.06
C PRO A 82 8.71 20.99 6.88
N ALA A 83 9.76 21.74 7.12
CA ALA A 83 10.94 21.32 7.89
C ALA A 83 11.25 22.32 9.02
N GLY A 84 11.80 21.80 10.10
CA GLY A 84 12.30 22.61 11.19
C GLY A 84 13.72 23.15 10.93
N ALA A 85 14.17 24.07 11.77
CA ALA A 85 15.49 24.70 11.67
C ALA A 85 16.69 23.73 11.62
N ASN A 86 16.50 22.51 12.12
CA ASN A 86 17.52 21.46 12.13
C ASN A 86 17.47 20.56 10.87
N GLY A 87 16.76 20.95 9.82
CA GLY A 87 16.58 20.13 8.61
C GLY A 87 15.77 18.86 8.81
N LYS A 88 15.08 18.72 9.94
CA LYS A 88 14.15 17.60 10.17
C LYS A 88 12.77 17.96 9.64
N LEU A 89 12.19 17.04 8.88
CA LEU A 89 10.83 17.19 8.36
C LEU A 89 9.81 17.04 9.50
N TYR A 90 8.74 17.82 9.49
CA TYR A 90 7.59 17.63 10.39
C TYR A 90 6.76 16.40 10.03
N GLY A 91 6.94 15.87 8.84
CA GLY A 91 6.35 14.62 8.36
C GLY A 91 7.41 13.60 7.94
N ALA A 92 6.97 12.53 7.31
CA ALA A 92 7.85 11.52 6.76
C ALA A 92 7.49 11.25 5.29
N VAL A 93 8.47 11.27 4.40
CA VAL A 93 8.27 10.91 3.00
C VAL A 93 8.24 9.38 2.88
N ASN A 94 7.09 8.86 2.50
CA ASN A 94 6.80 7.44 2.36
C ASN A 94 6.67 7.07 0.86
N ASN A 95 6.65 5.77 0.58
CA ASN A 95 6.44 5.23 -0.76
C ASN A 95 5.18 5.79 -1.44
N ALA A 96 4.11 6.06 -0.67
CA ALA A 96 2.87 6.62 -1.21
C ALA A 96 3.07 8.04 -1.76
N MET A 97 3.77 8.90 -1.02
CA MET A 97 4.04 10.28 -1.48
C MET A 97 4.92 10.31 -2.73
N VAL A 98 5.90 9.41 -2.81
CA VAL A 98 6.74 9.28 -4.01
C VAL A 98 5.90 8.81 -5.20
N ALA A 99 4.98 7.86 -4.98
CA ALA A 99 4.05 7.41 -6.03
C ALA A 99 3.13 8.53 -6.51
N ASP A 100 2.60 9.35 -5.60
CA ASP A 100 1.73 10.48 -5.93
C ASP A 100 2.48 11.54 -6.76
N GLU A 101 3.75 11.83 -6.44
CA GLU A 101 4.56 12.76 -7.22
C GLU A 101 4.92 12.19 -8.61
N LEU A 102 5.20 10.90 -8.72
CA LEU A 102 5.39 10.23 -10.00
C LEU A 102 4.13 10.27 -10.87
N LEU A 103 2.96 10.08 -10.23
CA LEU A 103 1.67 10.16 -10.91
C LEU A 103 1.40 11.58 -11.46
N LYS A 104 1.76 12.64 -10.73
CA LYS A 104 1.67 14.03 -11.21
C LYS A 104 2.52 14.27 -12.46
N LYS A 105 3.62 13.56 -12.60
CA LYS A 105 4.49 13.58 -13.79
C LYS A 105 4.02 12.63 -14.91
N GLY A 106 2.89 11.96 -14.72
CA GLY A 106 2.30 11.05 -15.71
C GLY A 106 2.89 9.65 -15.72
N ILE A 107 3.63 9.26 -14.67
CA ILE A 107 4.20 7.92 -14.53
C ILE A 107 3.43 7.14 -13.47
N GLU A 108 2.62 6.17 -13.90
CA GLU A 108 1.85 5.32 -12.99
C GLU A 108 2.70 4.16 -12.49
N ILE A 109 3.01 4.17 -11.20
CA ILE A 109 3.77 3.12 -10.53
C ILE A 109 3.11 2.75 -9.20
N ASP A 110 2.92 1.45 -8.97
CA ASP A 110 2.43 0.95 -7.70
C ASP A 110 3.40 1.28 -6.55
N ARG A 111 2.88 1.83 -5.47
CA ARG A 111 3.64 2.12 -4.23
C ARG A 111 4.40 0.91 -3.67
N LYS A 112 3.96 -0.31 -4.00
CA LYS A 112 4.62 -1.56 -3.60
C LYS A 112 5.92 -1.82 -4.32
N LYS A 113 6.09 -1.23 -5.50
CA LYS A 113 7.31 -1.35 -6.33
C LYS A 113 8.37 -0.31 -5.98
N ILE A 114 8.04 0.67 -5.14
CA ILE A 114 8.91 1.76 -4.74
C ILE A 114 9.58 1.41 -3.41
N GLU A 115 10.88 1.40 -3.38
CA GLU A 115 11.69 1.19 -2.17
C GLU A 115 12.38 2.48 -1.76
N VAL A 116 11.94 3.02 -0.63
CA VAL A 116 12.52 4.22 -0.01
C VAL A 116 13.56 3.79 1.04
N PRO A 117 14.76 4.39 1.08
CA PRO A 117 15.77 4.08 2.07
C PRO A 117 15.23 4.28 3.48
N GLY A 118 15.35 3.25 4.34
CA GLY A 118 14.89 3.31 5.73
C GLY A 118 13.38 3.32 5.93
N ARG A 119 12.57 2.93 4.93
CA ARG A 119 11.10 2.94 4.90
C ARG A 119 10.43 4.32 4.91
N ALA A 120 11.10 5.36 5.42
CA ALA A 120 10.58 6.71 5.45
C ALA A 120 11.72 7.70 5.67
N ILE A 121 11.75 8.76 4.87
CA ILE A 121 12.74 9.83 4.97
C ILE A 121 12.19 10.93 5.87
N LYS A 122 12.99 11.36 6.85
CA LYS A 122 12.61 12.37 7.85
C LYS A 122 13.50 13.62 7.85
N SER A 123 14.44 13.71 6.92
CA SER A 123 15.37 14.84 6.80
C SER A 123 15.40 15.40 5.39
N VAL A 124 15.75 16.67 5.29
CA VAL A 124 15.97 17.37 4.02
C VAL A 124 17.26 16.86 3.39
N GLY A 125 17.28 16.73 2.07
CA GLY A 125 18.46 16.30 1.32
C GLY A 125 18.13 15.53 0.05
N ASN A 126 19.18 15.04 -0.59
CA ASN A 126 19.07 14.25 -1.82
C ASN A 126 19.14 12.75 -1.47
N TYR A 127 18.17 12.02 -1.94
CA TYR A 127 18.05 10.58 -1.72
C TYR A 127 17.91 9.84 -3.04
N LYS A 128 18.29 8.58 -3.02
CA LYS A 128 18.07 7.67 -4.15
C LYS A 128 16.95 6.72 -3.77
N VAL A 129 15.92 6.66 -4.59
CA VAL A 129 14.78 5.75 -4.43
C VAL A 129 14.89 4.69 -5.50
N ILE A 130 14.73 3.43 -5.12
CA ILE A 130 14.77 2.30 -6.03
C ILE A 130 13.35 1.95 -6.41
N VAL A 131 13.07 1.87 -7.70
CA VAL A 131 11.78 1.45 -8.25
C VAL A 131 11.98 0.10 -8.94
N ARG A 132 11.31 -0.92 -8.42
CA ARG A 132 11.31 -2.25 -9.05
C ARG A 132 10.33 -2.28 -10.21
N LEU A 133 10.82 -2.56 -11.38
CA LEU A 133 10.04 -2.68 -12.61
C LEU A 133 9.68 -4.14 -12.90
N TYR A 134 9.79 -4.54 -14.15
CA TYR A 134 9.49 -5.88 -14.59
C TYR A 134 10.68 -6.81 -14.36
N GLU A 135 10.44 -8.07 -13.98
CA GLU A 135 11.45 -9.07 -13.64
C GLU A 135 12.41 -8.57 -12.53
N LYS A 136 13.70 -8.37 -12.86
CA LYS A 136 14.76 -7.92 -11.96
C LYS A 136 15.29 -6.52 -12.31
N GLU A 137 14.59 -5.81 -13.20
CA GLU A 137 15.00 -4.46 -13.54
C GLU A 137 14.63 -3.48 -12.43
N GLU A 138 15.63 -2.70 -12.04
CA GLU A 138 15.50 -1.66 -11.03
C GLU A 138 15.88 -0.32 -11.68
N ALA A 139 15.06 0.71 -11.44
CA ALA A 139 15.37 2.09 -11.80
C ALA A 139 15.73 2.88 -10.54
N VAL A 140 16.78 3.69 -10.65
CA VAL A 140 17.22 4.57 -9.55
C VAL A 140 16.75 5.98 -9.83
N VAL A 141 15.78 6.45 -9.06
CA VAL A 141 15.24 7.81 -9.16
C VAL A 141 15.89 8.71 -8.13
N LYS A 142 16.34 9.89 -8.56
CA LYS A 142 16.86 10.93 -7.68
C LYS A 142 15.71 11.70 -7.05
N LEU A 143 15.66 11.71 -5.73
CA LEU A 143 14.67 12.43 -4.94
C LEU A 143 15.34 13.57 -4.20
N SER A 144 14.96 14.82 -4.48
CA SER A 144 15.38 16.00 -3.74
C SER A 144 14.25 16.46 -2.81
N ILE A 145 14.52 16.48 -1.52
CA ILE A 145 13.56 16.94 -0.52
C ILE A 145 13.97 18.35 -0.07
N THR A 146 13.12 19.34 -0.38
CA THR A 146 13.30 20.72 0.04
C THR A 146 12.45 21.04 1.26
N GLY A 147 13.07 21.62 2.29
CA GLY A 147 12.36 22.09 3.48
C GLY A 147 11.71 23.43 3.21
N GLN A 148 10.40 23.53 3.36
CA GLN A 148 9.72 24.81 3.50
C GLN A 148 9.74 25.19 4.99
N GLU A 149 10.43 26.29 5.31
CA GLU A 149 10.28 26.88 6.64
C GLU A 149 8.85 27.40 6.75
N VAL A 150 8.04 26.71 7.55
CA VAL A 150 6.77 27.28 8.00
C VAL A 150 7.17 28.36 8.99
N LYS A 151 7.21 29.63 8.53
CA LYS A 151 7.11 30.76 9.44
C LYS A 151 5.83 30.52 10.24
N ALA A 152 6.00 30.13 11.50
CA ALA A 152 4.90 30.17 12.45
C ALA A 152 4.44 31.63 12.46
N GLU A 153 3.33 31.93 11.78
CA GLU A 153 2.53 33.09 12.16
C GLU A 153 2.17 32.88 13.61
N LYS A 154 2.88 33.60 14.47
CA LYS A 154 2.42 33.84 15.81
C LYS A 154 1.02 34.41 15.68
N THR A 155 0.02 33.61 15.85
CA THR A 155 -1.28 34.09 16.28
C THR A 155 -1.07 34.64 17.69
N GLU A 156 -0.74 35.92 17.74
CA GLU A 156 -1.03 36.76 18.91
C GLU A 156 -2.54 36.84 18.93
N ASP A 157 -3.18 36.00 19.69
CA ASP A 157 -4.36 36.41 20.48
C ASP A 157 -4.84 35.22 21.31
N SER A 158 -4.73 35.35 22.55
CA SER A 158 -5.73 35.27 23.60
C SER A 158 -5.08 34.94 24.92
N ASP A 159 -4.79 36.04 25.57
CA ASP A 159 -4.77 36.13 27.03
C ASP A 159 -6.08 35.54 27.57
N GLN A 160 -6.06 34.33 28.11
CA GLN A 160 -7.10 33.82 29.00
C GLN A 160 -6.47 33.30 30.29
N PRO A 161 -6.96 33.79 31.41
CA PRO A 161 -6.35 33.55 32.73
C PRO A 161 -6.54 32.06 33.12
N LYS A 162 -5.46 31.52 33.68
CA LYS A 162 -5.39 30.21 34.33
C LYS A 162 -6.55 30.03 35.30
N LYS A 163 -7.58 29.30 34.93
CA LYS A 163 -8.55 28.76 35.89
C LYS A 163 -7.90 27.59 36.65
N GLN A 164 -7.85 27.81 37.92
CA GLN A 164 -7.40 26.93 38.97
C GLN A 164 -7.95 25.50 38.83
N ARG A 165 -7.06 24.58 38.89
CA ARG A 165 -7.30 23.13 38.97
C ARG A 165 -7.88 22.81 40.33
N VAL A 166 -9.21 22.85 40.46
CA VAL A 166 -9.91 22.37 41.65
C VAL A 166 -9.84 20.86 41.66
N ARG A 167 -9.09 20.41 42.65
CA ARG A 167 -8.95 19.02 43.08
C ARG A 167 -10.31 18.57 43.63
N ARG A 168 -11.14 17.88 42.83
CA ARG A 168 -12.32 17.19 43.34
C ARG A 168 -11.91 15.81 43.83
N VAL A 169 -12.10 15.68 45.11
CA VAL A 169 -11.97 14.53 45.97
C VAL A 169 -13.00 13.47 45.54
N ARG A 170 -12.56 12.26 45.52
CA ARG A 170 -13.25 11.00 45.36
C ARG A 170 -14.21 10.74 46.52
N ALA A 171 -15.50 10.62 46.25
CA ALA A 171 -16.48 9.95 47.05
C ALA A 171 -17.65 9.62 46.12
N GLU A 172 -17.99 8.45 45.90
CA GLU A 172 -18.73 7.41 46.62
C GLU A 172 -19.91 6.91 45.75
N ALA A 173 -19.95 5.60 45.59
CA ALA A 173 -21.12 4.75 45.39
C ALA A 173 -21.91 4.86 44.03
N ALA A 174 -21.61 3.93 43.11
CA ALA A 174 -22.60 3.45 42.16
C ALA A 174 -22.96 2.02 42.54
N GLU A 175 -24.20 1.85 42.91
CA GLU A 175 -24.82 0.54 43.14
C GLU A 175 -25.00 -0.20 41.80
N PRO A 176 -24.91 -1.54 41.80
CA PRO A 176 -25.07 -2.33 40.59
C PRO A 176 -26.56 -2.43 40.23
N VAL A 177 -26.90 -2.06 39.02
CA VAL A 177 -28.23 -2.27 38.41
C VAL A 177 -28.38 -3.77 38.19
N THR A 178 -29.39 -4.36 38.86
CA THR A 178 -29.69 -5.80 38.83
C THR A 178 -30.30 -6.22 37.48
N ASP A 179 -29.94 -7.43 37.04
CA ASP A 179 -30.32 -8.07 35.78
C ASP A 179 -31.84 -8.23 35.53
N GLU A 180 -32.68 -7.92 36.55
CA GLU A 180 -34.15 -8.02 36.46
C GLU A 180 -34.77 -6.87 35.67
N GLU A 181 -34.17 -5.68 35.64
CA GLU A 181 -34.71 -4.52 34.93
C GLU A 181 -34.49 -4.58 33.41
N GLN A 182 -33.50 -5.34 32.95
CA GLN A 182 -33.25 -5.57 31.53
C GLN A 182 -34.15 -6.65 30.93
N ALA A 183 -34.61 -7.60 31.74
CA ALA A 183 -35.54 -8.63 31.30
C ALA A 183 -36.94 -8.08 31.05
N ALA A 184 -37.42 -7.13 31.88
CA ALA A 184 -38.70 -6.51 31.73
C ALA A 184 -38.82 -5.60 30.49
N ALA A 185 -37.72 -4.94 30.10
CA ALA A 185 -37.68 -4.11 28.89
C ALA A 185 -37.71 -4.94 27.61
N PHE A 186 -37.18 -6.15 27.64
CA PHE A 186 -37.13 -7.04 26.47
C PHE A 186 -38.51 -7.73 26.21
N GLU A 187 -39.27 -8.07 27.27
CA GLU A 187 -40.63 -8.62 27.12
C GLU A 187 -41.64 -7.59 26.63
N ALA A 188 -41.49 -6.32 27.03
CA ALA A 188 -42.35 -5.25 26.56
C ALA A 188 -42.17 -4.95 25.05
N ALA A 189 -40.98 -5.17 24.50
CA ALA A 189 -40.70 -4.96 23.09
C ALA A 189 -41.26 -6.07 22.17
N ILE A 190 -41.42 -7.29 22.69
CA ILE A 190 -41.95 -8.43 21.91
C ILE A 190 -43.48 -8.33 21.78
N ASN A 191 -44.17 -7.77 22.78
CA ASN A 191 -45.63 -7.66 22.76
C ASN A 191 -46.19 -6.47 21.95
N ALA A 192 -45.35 -5.50 21.58
CA ALA A 192 -45.76 -4.35 20.77
C ALA A 192 -45.69 -4.61 19.23
N GLY A 193 -45.20 -5.77 18.80
CA GLY A 193 -45.05 -6.14 17.40
C GLY A 193 -46.17 -7.04 16.82
N GLN A 194 -47.22 -7.35 17.57
CA GLN A 194 -48.36 -8.14 17.08
C GLN A 194 -49.68 -7.41 17.32
N MET A 195 -49.93 -6.38 16.55
CA MET A 195 -51.28 -5.89 16.21
C MET A 195 -51.25 -5.31 14.79
#